data_e017ea1486dd5d22191973f2d04320a2
#
_entry.id   e017ea1486dd5d22191973f2d04320a2
#
_cell.length_a   1.000
_cell.length_b   1.000
_cell.length_c   1.000
_cell.angle_alpha   90.00
_cell.angle_beta   90.00
_cell.angle_gamma   90.00
#
_symmetry.space_group_name_H-M   'P 1'
#
loop_
_entity.id
_entity.type
_entity.pdbx_description
1 polymer ?
#
loop_
_entity_poly.entity_id
_entity_poly.type
_entity_poly.pdbx_seq_one_letter_code
_entity_poly.pdbx_strand_id
1 'polypeptide(L)'
;PQGVFTNLIDTYKADTIEELAGLLGIPADELQKTIDRYNELCDKGTDVDFGKKSAYMHKIVTAPFWGIRKHIRVSSIDSGVNTNANGQALDADGKVIEGLYCVGNVGGVFYGGADYPFHQTGLSLGRCYTFGMLAAKHAMGK
;
A
#
# COMPACT_ATOMS: atom_id res chain seq x y z
N PRO A 1 12.24 14.71 11.84
CA PRO A 1 12.74 15.80 11.02
C PRO A 1 11.56 16.50 10.36
N GLN A 2 11.45 17.79 10.65
CA GLN A 2 10.48 18.65 9.99
C GLN A 2 10.69 18.54 8.49
N GLY A 3 9.70 18.12 7.73
CA GLY A 3 9.61 18.48 6.33
C GLY A 3 9.99 17.47 5.27
N VAL A 4 10.52 16.30 5.56
CA VAL A 4 10.84 15.35 4.47
C VAL A 4 9.58 14.81 3.77
N PHE A 5 8.42 14.86 4.43
CA PHE A 5 7.16 14.35 3.90
C PHE A 5 5.99 15.34 3.94
N THR A 6 6.20 16.59 4.36
CA THR A 6 5.14 17.61 4.46
C THR A 6 4.45 17.90 3.12
N ASN A 7 5.18 17.81 2.02
CA ASN A 7 4.63 18.01 0.69
C ASN A 7 4.06 16.73 0.04
N LEU A 8 4.12 15.60 0.74
CA LEU A 8 3.71 14.30 0.19
C LEU A 8 2.40 13.78 0.76
N ILE A 9 1.99 14.28 1.93
CA ILE A 9 0.71 13.96 2.55
C ILE A 9 0.17 15.24 3.16
N ASP A 10 -0.76 15.88 2.45
CA ASP A 10 -1.50 17.02 2.95
C ASP A 10 -2.80 16.50 3.57
N THR A 11 -3.03 16.79 4.83
CA THR A 11 -4.27 16.46 5.54
C THR A 11 -4.98 17.75 5.90
N TYR A 12 -6.21 17.86 5.47
CA TYR A 12 -7.06 19.03 5.69
C TYR A 12 -8.25 18.68 6.56
N LYS A 13 -8.70 19.62 7.36
CA LYS A 13 -9.87 19.53 8.21
C LYS A 13 -10.76 20.71 7.94
N ALA A 14 -12.07 20.49 7.82
CA ALA A 14 -13.06 21.52 7.58
C ALA A 14 -14.39 21.18 8.25
N ASP A 15 -15.20 22.17 8.51
CA ASP A 15 -16.53 21.98 9.12
C ASP A 15 -17.62 21.83 8.04
N THR A 16 -17.33 22.15 6.78
CA THR A 16 -18.21 21.95 5.64
C THR A 16 -17.51 21.25 4.48
N ILE A 17 -18.29 20.60 3.61
CA ILE A 17 -17.76 19.95 2.40
C ILE A 17 -17.24 20.99 1.40
N GLU A 18 -17.90 22.14 1.29
CA GLU A 18 -17.47 23.24 0.42
C GLU A 18 -16.08 23.77 0.83
N GLU A 19 -15.89 24.02 2.13
CA GLU A 19 -14.59 24.43 2.68
C GLU A 19 -13.52 23.36 2.42
N LEU A 20 -13.84 22.09 2.66
CA LEU A 20 -12.91 20.99 2.41
C LEU A 20 -12.51 20.91 0.94
N ALA A 21 -13.47 21.08 0.03
CA ALA A 21 -13.22 21.08 -1.41
C ALA A 21 -12.26 22.22 -1.80
N GLY A 22 -12.45 23.41 -1.23
CA GLY A 22 -11.55 24.55 -1.43
C GLY A 22 -10.12 24.27 -0.96
N LEU A 23 -9.96 23.67 0.22
CA LEU A 23 -8.65 23.28 0.77
C LEU A 23 -7.96 22.20 -0.07
N LEU A 24 -8.73 21.27 -0.65
CA LEU A 24 -8.22 20.21 -1.51
C LEU A 24 -7.95 20.68 -2.95
N GLY A 25 -8.50 21.85 -3.35
CA GLY A 25 -8.40 22.38 -4.70
C GLY A 25 -9.22 21.58 -5.72
N ILE A 26 -10.40 21.09 -5.33
CA ILE A 26 -11.35 20.35 -6.19
C ILE A 26 -12.68 21.08 -6.26
N PRO A 27 -13.48 20.93 -7.34
CA PRO A 27 -14.81 21.53 -7.44
C PRO A 27 -15.75 21.06 -6.31
N ALA A 28 -16.35 22.00 -5.59
CA ALA A 28 -17.19 21.70 -4.43
C ALA A 28 -18.46 20.91 -4.80
N ASP A 29 -19.06 21.23 -5.93
CA ASP A 29 -20.25 20.55 -6.44
C ASP A 29 -19.96 19.08 -6.82
N GLU A 30 -18.80 18.79 -7.39
CA GLU A 30 -18.38 17.44 -7.72
C GLU A 30 -18.07 16.61 -6.47
N LEU A 31 -17.41 17.22 -5.47
CA LEU A 31 -17.19 16.56 -4.19
C LEU A 31 -18.52 16.25 -3.50
N GLN A 32 -19.46 17.21 -3.48
CA GLN A 32 -20.76 17.02 -2.86
C GLN A 32 -21.53 15.89 -3.55
N LYS A 33 -21.63 15.88 -4.87
CA LYS A 33 -22.26 14.80 -5.65
C LYS A 33 -21.67 13.43 -5.33
N THR A 34 -20.35 13.36 -5.23
CA THR A 34 -19.63 12.12 -4.89
C THR A 34 -20.00 11.62 -3.50
N ILE A 35 -20.05 12.53 -2.51
CA ILE A 35 -20.44 12.20 -1.14
C ILE A 35 -21.90 11.79 -1.06
N ASP A 36 -22.81 12.50 -1.74
CA ASP A 36 -24.22 12.17 -1.77
C ASP A 36 -24.44 10.78 -2.37
N ARG A 37 -23.76 10.48 -3.49
CA ARG A 37 -23.80 9.17 -4.12
C ARG A 37 -23.27 8.08 -3.18
N TYR A 38 -22.15 8.30 -2.51
CA TYR A 38 -21.59 7.34 -1.55
C TYR A 38 -22.54 7.13 -0.35
N ASN A 39 -23.15 8.19 0.16
CA ASN A 39 -24.11 8.10 1.27
C ASN A 39 -25.38 7.33 0.86
N GLU A 40 -25.86 7.50 -0.38
CA GLU A 40 -26.95 6.72 -0.94
C GLU A 40 -26.61 5.21 -0.98
N LEU A 41 -25.39 4.87 -1.41
CA LEU A 41 -24.93 3.48 -1.42
C LEU A 41 -24.81 2.90 0.00
N CYS A 42 -24.38 3.72 0.99
CA CYS A 42 -24.39 3.32 2.39
C CYS A 42 -25.80 2.99 2.87
N ASP A 43 -26.80 3.81 2.51
CA ASP A 43 -28.20 3.55 2.89
C ASP A 43 -28.73 2.27 2.25
N LYS A 44 -28.31 1.96 1.03
CA LYS A 44 -28.64 0.70 0.35
C LYS A 44 -27.90 -0.52 0.91
N GLY A 45 -26.83 -0.31 1.68
CA GLY A 45 -25.96 -1.36 2.22
C GLY A 45 -25.15 -2.12 1.16
N THR A 46 -25.06 -1.58 -0.06
CA THR A 46 -24.35 -2.22 -1.17
C THR A 46 -23.68 -1.16 -2.04
N ASP A 47 -22.39 -1.27 -2.23
CA ASP A 47 -21.62 -0.44 -3.16
C ASP A 47 -21.59 -1.11 -4.54
N VAL A 48 -22.48 -0.67 -5.43
CA VAL A 48 -22.56 -1.16 -6.81
C VAL A 48 -21.54 -0.48 -7.73
N ASP A 49 -20.91 0.60 -7.30
CA ASP A 49 -19.98 1.38 -8.11
C ASP A 49 -18.54 0.80 -8.02
N PHE A 50 -18.10 0.40 -6.82
CA PHE A 50 -16.73 -0.09 -6.57
C PHE A 50 -16.67 -1.41 -5.78
N GLY A 51 -17.79 -1.96 -5.36
CA GLY A 51 -17.82 -3.24 -4.67
C GLY A 51 -17.26 -3.22 -3.24
N LYS A 52 -17.26 -2.06 -2.57
CA LYS A 52 -16.83 -1.95 -1.17
C LYS A 52 -17.74 -2.79 -0.28
N LYS A 53 -17.15 -3.62 0.59
CA LYS A 53 -17.91 -4.46 1.52
C LYS A 53 -18.73 -3.59 2.48
N SER A 54 -19.99 -3.96 2.70
CA SER A 54 -20.94 -3.21 3.55
C SER A 54 -20.42 -2.96 4.97
N ALA A 55 -19.68 -3.89 5.54
CA ALA A 55 -19.06 -3.75 6.86
C ALA A 55 -18.09 -2.56 6.98
N TYR A 56 -17.63 -2.00 5.86
CA TYR A 56 -16.73 -0.84 5.81
C TYR A 56 -17.39 0.42 5.25
N MET A 57 -18.70 0.37 5.02
CA MET A 57 -19.45 1.51 4.48
C MET A 57 -20.00 2.34 5.65
N HIS A 58 -19.53 3.57 5.74
CA HIS A 58 -19.99 4.53 6.73
C HIS A 58 -20.28 5.86 6.03
N LYS A 59 -21.44 6.45 6.34
CA LYS A 59 -21.85 7.72 5.74
C LYS A 59 -20.91 8.86 6.14
N ILE A 60 -20.71 9.78 5.22
CA ILE A 60 -19.98 11.02 5.43
C ILE A 60 -21.01 12.12 5.65
N VAL A 61 -21.40 12.36 6.93
CA VAL A 61 -22.52 13.26 7.28
C VAL A 61 -22.22 14.16 8.48
N THR A 62 -21.15 13.89 9.22
CA THR A 62 -20.87 14.60 10.48
C THR A 62 -19.52 15.30 10.42
N ALA A 63 -19.51 16.60 10.66
CA ALA A 63 -18.31 17.39 10.82
C ALA A 63 -17.55 16.99 12.12
N PRO A 64 -16.24 17.22 12.19
CA PRO A 64 -15.42 17.78 11.12
C PRO A 64 -15.10 16.77 10.02
N PHE A 65 -15.06 17.26 8.78
CA PHE A 65 -14.67 16.47 7.63
C PHE A 65 -13.16 16.51 7.43
N TRP A 66 -12.60 15.39 6.98
CA TRP A 66 -11.17 15.25 6.76
C TRP A 66 -10.90 14.86 5.33
N GLY A 67 -9.96 15.54 4.68
CA GLY A 67 -9.48 15.25 3.34
C GLY A 67 -7.98 15.02 3.33
N ILE A 68 -7.53 14.03 2.57
CA ILE A 68 -6.11 13.70 2.44
C ILE A 68 -5.75 13.73 0.95
N ARG A 69 -4.83 14.63 0.58
CA ARG A 69 -4.23 14.62 -0.75
C ARG A 69 -3.13 13.56 -0.78
N LYS A 70 -3.34 12.52 -1.56
CA LYS A 70 -2.34 11.47 -1.76
C LYS A 70 -1.56 11.70 -3.04
N HIS A 71 -0.26 11.54 -2.94
CA HIS A 71 0.64 11.53 -4.09
C HIS A 71 0.96 10.10 -4.50
N ILE A 72 1.26 9.91 -5.79
CA ILE A 72 1.75 8.62 -6.29
C ILE A 72 3.09 8.33 -5.63
N ARG A 73 3.22 7.14 -5.07
CA ARG A 73 4.45 6.65 -4.43
C ARG A 73 4.73 5.23 -4.87
N VAL A 74 5.99 4.94 -5.05
CA VAL A 74 6.48 3.56 -5.11
C VAL A 74 6.93 3.20 -3.70
N SER A 75 6.16 2.40 -2.99
CA SER A 75 6.51 1.93 -1.64
C SER A 75 7.17 0.57 -1.64
N SER A 76 6.97 -0.21 -2.67
CA SER A 76 7.59 -1.52 -2.86
C SER A 76 7.60 -1.91 -4.34
N ILE A 77 8.49 -2.81 -4.69
CA ILE A 77 8.56 -3.44 -6.01
C ILE A 77 8.33 -4.93 -5.79
N ASP A 78 7.36 -5.50 -6.52
CA ASP A 78 7.00 -6.92 -6.39
C ASP A 78 7.89 -7.83 -7.24
N SER A 79 8.74 -7.24 -8.07
CA SER A 79 9.77 -7.90 -8.87
C SER A 79 11.17 -7.59 -8.35
N GLY A 80 12.11 -8.46 -8.61
CA GLY A 80 13.51 -8.30 -8.18
C GLY A 80 14.35 -9.46 -8.66
N VAL A 81 15.48 -9.68 -7.99
CA VAL A 81 16.39 -10.78 -8.33
C VAL A 81 15.73 -12.12 -7.99
N ASN A 82 15.77 -13.06 -8.95
CA ASN A 82 15.33 -14.42 -8.70
C ASN A 82 16.24 -15.08 -7.66
N THR A 83 15.63 -15.72 -6.67
CA THR A 83 16.37 -16.40 -5.60
C THR A 83 15.80 -17.78 -5.32
N ASN A 84 16.63 -18.68 -4.81
CA ASN A 84 16.18 -19.95 -4.25
C ASN A 84 15.70 -19.79 -2.79
N ALA A 85 15.29 -20.91 -2.18
CA ALA A 85 14.79 -20.93 -0.80
C ALA A 85 15.82 -20.46 0.26
N ASN A 86 17.10 -20.49 -0.05
CA ASN A 86 18.17 -20.02 0.83
C ASN A 86 18.53 -18.55 0.61
N GLY A 87 17.84 -17.86 -0.30
CA GLY A 87 18.12 -16.47 -0.65
C GLY A 87 19.29 -16.28 -1.61
N GLN A 88 19.87 -17.36 -2.18
CA GLN A 88 20.92 -17.24 -3.17
C GLN A 88 20.34 -16.74 -4.49
N ALA A 89 21.01 -15.76 -5.11
CA ALA A 89 20.62 -15.21 -6.39
C ALA A 89 20.82 -16.25 -7.50
N LEU A 90 19.90 -16.25 -8.48
CA LEU A 90 19.93 -17.12 -9.64
C LEU A 90 20.20 -16.30 -10.91
N ASP A 91 20.97 -16.84 -11.83
CA ASP A 91 21.17 -16.28 -13.15
C ASP A 91 19.96 -16.54 -14.08
N ALA A 92 20.07 -16.15 -15.36
CA ALA A 92 19.01 -16.31 -16.34
C ALA A 92 18.68 -17.78 -16.66
N ASP A 93 19.62 -18.70 -16.42
CA ASP A 93 19.45 -20.14 -16.61
C ASP A 93 18.94 -20.84 -15.33
N GLY A 94 18.70 -20.09 -14.24
CA GLY A 94 18.27 -20.61 -12.95
C GLY A 94 19.40 -21.23 -12.12
N LYS A 95 20.66 -20.98 -12.46
CA LYS A 95 21.82 -21.47 -11.71
C LYS A 95 22.18 -20.47 -10.61
N VAL A 96 22.67 -20.99 -9.50
CA VAL A 96 23.13 -20.18 -8.38
C VAL A 96 24.35 -19.34 -8.78
N ILE A 97 24.27 -18.04 -8.47
CA ILE A 97 25.42 -17.15 -8.52
C ILE A 97 26.13 -17.26 -7.18
N GLU A 98 27.29 -17.92 -7.17
CA GLU A 98 28.03 -18.21 -5.95
C GLU A 98 28.39 -16.95 -5.15
N GLY A 99 28.16 -17.01 -3.84
CA GLY A 99 28.45 -15.92 -2.91
C GLY A 99 27.46 -14.76 -2.94
N LEU A 100 26.44 -14.75 -3.84
CA LEU A 100 25.47 -13.69 -3.93
C LEU A 100 24.14 -14.10 -3.27
N TYR A 101 23.72 -13.31 -2.26
CA TYR A 101 22.43 -13.47 -1.58
C TYR A 101 21.59 -12.22 -1.74
N CYS A 102 20.32 -12.38 -2.07
CA CYS A 102 19.34 -11.31 -2.23
C CYS A 102 18.10 -11.62 -1.40
N VAL A 103 17.87 -10.85 -0.34
CA VAL A 103 16.76 -11.07 0.60
C VAL A 103 15.93 -9.81 0.81
N GLY A 104 14.73 -9.96 1.37
CA GLY A 104 13.81 -8.85 1.56
C GLY A 104 13.21 -8.36 0.25
N ASN A 105 13.02 -7.05 0.10
CA ASN A 105 12.34 -6.49 -1.07
C ASN A 105 13.11 -6.63 -2.39
N VAL A 106 14.41 -6.88 -2.35
CA VAL A 106 15.22 -7.13 -3.55
C VAL A 106 15.04 -8.55 -4.09
N GLY A 107 14.61 -9.50 -3.26
CA GLY A 107 14.26 -10.87 -3.69
C GLY A 107 12.86 -10.87 -4.34
N GLY A 108 12.79 -11.06 -5.67
CA GLY A 108 11.65 -10.70 -6.49
C GLY A 108 10.50 -11.69 -6.59
N VAL A 109 10.67 -12.96 -6.19
CA VAL A 109 9.66 -14.00 -6.48
C VAL A 109 8.74 -14.34 -5.30
N PHE A 110 8.89 -13.69 -4.16
CA PHE A 110 8.16 -14.03 -2.95
C PHE A 110 6.63 -13.90 -3.09
N TYR A 111 6.16 -12.90 -3.83
CA TYR A 111 4.73 -12.66 -4.05
C TYR A 111 4.22 -13.22 -5.38
N GLY A 112 5.04 -13.93 -6.13
CA GLY A 112 4.65 -14.57 -7.38
C GLY A 112 4.32 -13.61 -8.53
N GLY A 113 4.83 -12.38 -8.49
CA GLY A 113 4.59 -11.36 -9.52
C GLY A 113 3.22 -10.67 -9.42
N ALA A 114 2.44 -10.95 -8.37
CA ALA A 114 1.20 -10.25 -8.04
C ALA A 114 1.45 -9.25 -6.91
N ASP A 115 0.46 -8.41 -6.64
CA ASP A 115 0.50 -7.41 -5.58
C ASP A 115 0.55 -8.04 -4.18
N TYR A 116 0.88 -7.23 -3.18
CA TYR A 116 0.90 -7.64 -1.78
C TYR A 116 -0.42 -8.25 -1.34
N PRO A 117 -0.39 -9.32 -0.53
CA PRO A 117 -1.57 -9.78 0.17
C PRO A 117 -1.90 -8.82 1.33
N PHE A 118 -2.64 -7.76 1.07
CA PHE A 118 -2.98 -6.69 2.03
C PHE A 118 -3.66 -7.18 3.32
N HIS A 119 -4.24 -8.37 3.29
CA HIS A 119 -4.85 -9.00 4.47
C HIS A 119 -3.83 -9.56 5.48
N GLN A 120 -2.54 -9.57 5.12
CA GLN A 120 -1.46 -10.05 5.98
C GLN A 120 -0.49 -8.90 6.29
N THR A 121 -0.75 -8.18 7.38
CA THR A 121 0.12 -7.08 7.82
C THR A 121 1.46 -7.61 8.34
N GLY A 122 2.53 -6.82 8.15
CA GLY A 122 3.87 -7.15 8.64
C GLY A 122 4.65 -8.12 7.76
N LEU A 123 4.08 -8.65 6.68
CA LEU A 123 4.72 -9.64 5.83
C LEU A 123 6.03 -9.13 5.19
N SER A 124 6.09 -7.86 4.79
CA SER A 124 7.30 -7.27 4.21
C SER A 124 8.47 -7.26 5.20
N LEU A 125 8.26 -6.80 6.43
CA LEU A 125 9.28 -6.84 7.47
C LEU A 125 9.61 -8.27 7.90
N GLY A 126 8.59 -9.10 8.07
CA GLY A 126 8.75 -10.51 8.46
C GLY A 126 9.66 -11.26 7.49
N ARG A 127 9.46 -11.10 6.17
CA ARG A 127 10.35 -11.75 5.20
C ARG A 127 11.78 -11.22 5.24
N CYS A 128 11.98 -9.92 5.46
CA CYS A 128 13.32 -9.35 5.57
C CYS A 128 14.12 -10.01 6.71
N TYR A 129 13.53 -10.13 7.88
CA TYR A 129 14.18 -10.79 9.02
C TYR A 129 14.36 -12.29 8.81
N THR A 130 13.33 -12.99 8.39
CA THR A 130 13.35 -14.45 8.21
C THR A 130 14.37 -14.86 7.17
N PHE A 131 14.29 -14.29 5.96
CA PHE A 131 15.22 -14.66 4.89
C PHE A 131 16.62 -14.13 5.11
N GLY A 132 16.79 -12.97 5.79
CA GLY A 132 18.11 -12.51 6.23
C GLY A 132 18.79 -13.51 7.15
N MET A 133 18.07 -14.04 8.13
CA MET A 133 18.58 -15.07 9.05
C MET A 133 18.89 -16.39 8.32
N LEU A 134 18.01 -16.85 7.43
CA LEU A 134 18.21 -18.08 6.66
C LEU A 134 19.41 -17.98 5.73
N ALA A 135 19.53 -16.88 4.99
CA ALA A 135 20.67 -16.63 4.10
C ALA A 135 21.99 -16.59 4.87
N ALA A 136 22.00 -15.93 6.04
CA ALA A 136 23.20 -15.88 6.87
C ALA A 136 23.60 -17.28 7.41
N LYS A 137 22.64 -18.08 7.86
CA LYS A 137 22.90 -19.48 8.28
C LYS A 137 23.46 -20.31 7.15
N HIS A 138 22.82 -20.24 5.98
CA HIS A 138 23.28 -20.97 4.80
C HIS A 138 24.68 -20.56 4.38
N ALA A 139 25.00 -19.26 4.35
CA ALA A 139 26.33 -18.75 4.01
C ALA A 139 27.41 -19.22 5.00
N MET A 140 27.04 -19.48 6.26
CA MET A 140 27.95 -20.00 7.29
C MET A 140 28.00 -21.55 7.34
N GLY A 141 27.31 -22.24 6.45
CA GLY A 141 27.23 -23.72 6.46
C GLY A 141 26.47 -24.29 7.66
N LYS A 142 25.45 -23.57 8.18
CA LYS A 142 24.65 -23.95 9.36
C LYS A 142 23.19 -24.21 9.01
#